data_d0023af4bb5d32170caaa6ac67b89b33
#
_entry.id   d0023af4bb5d32170caaa6ac67b89b33
#
_cell.length_a   1.000
_cell.length_b   1.000
_cell.length_c   1.000
_cell.angle_alpha   90.00
_cell.angle_beta   90.00
_cell.angle_gamma   90.00
#
_symmetry.space_group_name_H-M   'P 1'
#
loop_
_entity.id
_entity.type
_entity.pdbx_description
1 polymer ?
#
loop_
_entity_poly.entity_id
_entity_poly.type
_entity_poly.pdbx_seq_one_letter_code
_entity_poly.pdbx_strand_id
1 'polypeptide(L)'
;MFITAGIVAVIVILVVYIAVLAIRILREYERAVVFTLGRYTGTKGPGLVLLVPFVQQMVRVDLRIVVDEVPSQDVISRDNVSVKVSAVIYYRVVDAERAVIQVAAYMQATSQLAQTTLRSVLGKHDLDEMLAERDKLNTDIQDALDKQTDAWGIKVSNVEIKRIDLDDSMIRAIARQAEAERSRRAKIINAEGEQQAAQKLVEAAQMLAPVPQAMQLRYLATLFEIAGERSSTIVFPFPIDLMQTWADRVSSPRSGEVPAPRAEGS
;
A
#
# COMPACT_ATOMS: atom_id res chain seq x y z
N MET A 1 16.94 -34.36 -75.73
CA MET A 1 17.94 -33.85 -74.78
C MET A 1 17.45 -32.55 -74.11
N PHE A 2 16.93 -31.54 -74.81
CA PHE A 2 16.48 -30.28 -74.16
C PHE A 2 15.23 -30.43 -73.25
N ILE A 3 14.28 -31.30 -73.61
CA ILE A 3 13.07 -31.56 -72.87
C ILE A 3 13.39 -32.24 -71.51
N THR A 4 14.29 -33.21 -71.53
CA THR A 4 14.74 -33.90 -70.31
C THR A 4 15.52 -32.99 -69.37
N ALA A 5 16.37 -32.11 -69.91
CA ALA A 5 17.06 -31.10 -69.12
C ALA A 5 16.07 -30.08 -68.44
N GLY A 6 15.01 -29.68 -69.19
CA GLY A 6 13.98 -28.80 -68.65
C GLY A 6 13.18 -29.45 -67.50
N ILE A 7 12.81 -30.72 -67.64
CA ILE A 7 12.06 -31.44 -66.57
C ILE A 7 12.98 -31.60 -65.32
N VAL A 8 14.24 -31.93 -65.49
CA VAL A 8 15.19 -32.04 -64.34
C VAL A 8 15.35 -30.71 -63.65
N ALA A 9 15.47 -29.60 -64.38
CA ALA A 9 15.58 -28.26 -63.81
C ALA A 9 14.33 -27.89 -62.96
N VAL A 10 13.13 -28.20 -63.46
CA VAL A 10 11.86 -27.95 -62.73
C VAL A 10 11.79 -28.81 -61.45
N ILE A 11 12.21 -30.07 -61.48
CA ILE A 11 12.23 -30.96 -60.33
C ILE A 11 13.23 -30.42 -59.26
N VAL A 12 14.41 -30.00 -59.69
CA VAL A 12 15.43 -29.43 -58.77
C VAL A 12 14.91 -28.15 -58.10
N ILE A 13 14.27 -27.24 -58.86
CA ILE A 13 13.68 -26.02 -58.32
C ILE A 13 12.58 -26.37 -57.31
N LEU A 14 11.73 -27.34 -57.61
CA LEU A 14 10.66 -27.77 -56.71
C LEU A 14 11.20 -28.38 -55.42
N VAL A 15 12.25 -29.20 -55.50
CA VAL A 15 12.89 -29.78 -54.30
C VAL A 15 13.54 -28.72 -53.45
N VAL A 16 14.26 -27.76 -54.07
CA VAL A 16 14.83 -26.63 -53.34
C VAL A 16 13.77 -25.78 -52.67
N TYR A 17 12.68 -25.50 -53.36
CA TYR A 17 11.53 -24.75 -52.81
C TYR A 17 10.92 -25.47 -51.61
N ILE A 18 10.70 -26.78 -51.68
CA ILE A 18 10.19 -27.58 -50.57
C ILE A 18 11.19 -27.60 -49.41
N ALA A 19 12.49 -27.70 -49.68
CA ALA A 19 13.55 -27.70 -48.67
C ALA A 19 13.57 -26.34 -47.90
N VAL A 20 13.42 -25.23 -48.60
CA VAL A 20 13.34 -23.88 -47.97
C VAL A 20 12.11 -23.75 -47.08
N LEU A 21 10.95 -24.29 -47.48
CA LEU A 21 9.75 -24.30 -46.67
C LEU A 21 9.83 -25.24 -45.47
N ALA A 22 10.63 -26.31 -45.56
CA ALA A 22 10.82 -27.30 -44.51
C ALA A 22 11.68 -26.81 -43.35
N ILE A 23 12.59 -25.87 -43.61
CA ILE A 23 13.51 -25.35 -42.61
C ILE A 23 12.89 -24.21 -41.85
N ARG A 24 12.76 -24.36 -40.51
CA ARG A 24 12.31 -23.33 -39.60
C ARG A 24 13.32 -23.14 -38.48
N ILE A 25 13.65 -21.89 -38.17
CA ILE A 25 14.55 -21.54 -37.07
C ILE A 25 13.70 -20.99 -35.94
N LEU A 26 13.86 -21.56 -34.75
CA LEU A 26 13.22 -21.11 -33.50
C LEU A 26 14.26 -20.42 -32.64
N ARG A 27 13.82 -19.35 -32.00
CA ARG A 27 14.61 -18.61 -31.02
C ARG A 27 14.69 -19.38 -29.69
N GLU A 28 15.65 -19.03 -28.83
CA GLU A 28 15.85 -19.70 -27.53
C GLU A 28 14.60 -19.72 -26.66
N TYR A 29 13.84 -18.66 -26.72
CA TYR A 29 12.62 -18.47 -25.94
C TYR A 29 11.35 -18.98 -26.64
N GLU A 30 11.45 -19.59 -27.83
CA GLU A 30 10.33 -20.15 -28.57
C GLU A 30 10.31 -21.67 -28.49
N ARG A 31 9.13 -22.25 -28.45
CA ARG A 31 8.91 -23.69 -28.61
C ARG A 31 7.93 -23.90 -29.75
N ALA A 32 8.15 -24.94 -30.53
CA ALA A 32 7.24 -25.35 -31.59
C ALA A 32 6.45 -26.57 -31.16
N VAL A 33 5.15 -26.41 -31.09
CA VAL A 33 4.20 -27.52 -30.94
C VAL A 33 3.88 -28.01 -32.35
N VAL A 34 4.27 -29.26 -32.68
CA VAL A 34 4.17 -29.83 -34.01
C VAL A 34 3.01 -30.79 -34.12
N PHE A 35 2.19 -30.58 -35.13
CA PHE A 35 1.03 -31.42 -35.47
C PHE A 35 1.31 -32.10 -36.84
N THR A 36 1.14 -33.41 -36.90
CA THR A 36 1.24 -34.17 -38.14
C THR A 36 -0.16 -34.65 -38.53
N LEU A 37 -0.68 -34.18 -39.66
CA LEU A 37 -2.07 -34.47 -40.10
C LEU A 37 -3.11 -34.18 -38.99
N GLY A 38 -2.91 -33.09 -38.27
CA GLY A 38 -3.81 -32.68 -37.18
C GLY A 38 -3.60 -33.37 -35.82
N ARG A 39 -2.73 -34.40 -35.77
CA ARG A 39 -2.38 -35.09 -34.52
C ARG A 39 -1.10 -34.53 -33.93
N TYR A 40 -1.08 -34.26 -32.62
CA TYR A 40 0.10 -33.83 -31.88
C TYR A 40 1.19 -34.89 -31.98
N THR A 41 2.41 -34.48 -32.37
CA THR A 41 3.55 -35.37 -32.53
C THR A 41 4.67 -35.09 -31.51
N GLY A 42 4.78 -33.86 -31.07
CA GLY A 42 5.76 -33.47 -30.05
C GLY A 42 6.06 -31.97 -30.05
N THR A 43 6.74 -31.53 -28.98
CA THR A 43 7.25 -30.17 -28.87
C THR A 43 8.72 -30.13 -29.18
N LYS A 44 9.12 -29.25 -30.11
CA LYS A 44 10.53 -29.06 -30.50
C LYS A 44 11.13 -27.83 -29.85
N GLY A 45 12.38 -27.96 -29.41
CA GLY A 45 13.16 -26.90 -28.77
C GLY A 45 13.68 -25.85 -29.74
N PRO A 46 14.53 -24.93 -29.27
CA PRO A 46 15.13 -23.88 -30.07
C PRO A 46 16.16 -24.44 -31.06
N GLY A 47 16.45 -23.65 -32.09
CA GLY A 47 17.37 -24.01 -33.13
C GLY A 47 16.69 -24.39 -34.43
N LEU A 48 17.34 -25.24 -35.22
CA LEU A 48 16.87 -25.64 -36.54
C LEU A 48 15.85 -26.79 -36.43
N VAL A 49 14.63 -26.52 -36.88
CA VAL A 49 13.54 -27.51 -36.93
C VAL A 49 13.21 -27.80 -38.37
N LEU A 50 13.24 -29.09 -38.73
CA LEU A 50 12.80 -29.60 -40.01
C LEU A 50 11.34 -30.04 -39.89
N LEU A 51 10.49 -29.48 -40.77
CA LEU A 51 9.08 -29.80 -40.88
C LEU A 51 8.80 -30.30 -42.28
N VAL A 52 7.94 -31.30 -42.42
CA VAL A 52 7.46 -31.75 -43.72
C VAL A 52 6.31 -30.83 -44.15
N PRO A 53 6.54 -29.98 -45.19
CA PRO A 53 5.49 -29.08 -45.67
C PRO A 53 4.25 -29.86 -46.08
N PHE A 54 3.05 -29.27 -45.92
CA PHE A 54 1.73 -29.82 -46.17
C PHE A 54 1.26 -30.92 -45.20
N VAL A 55 2.19 -31.69 -44.61
CA VAL A 55 1.85 -32.78 -43.65
C VAL A 55 1.95 -32.31 -42.21
N GLN A 56 2.97 -31.46 -41.92
CA GLN A 56 3.23 -30.97 -40.59
C GLN A 56 2.91 -29.48 -40.49
N GLN A 57 2.22 -29.13 -39.41
CA GLN A 57 1.94 -27.76 -39.00
C GLN A 57 2.58 -27.51 -37.65
N MET A 58 3.05 -26.29 -37.42
CA MET A 58 3.59 -25.91 -36.11
C MET A 58 2.92 -24.66 -35.58
N VAL A 59 2.72 -24.64 -34.27
CA VAL A 59 2.32 -23.47 -33.51
C VAL A 59 3.51 -23.03 -32.67
N ARG A 60 3.91 -21.75 -32.78
CA ARG A 60 4.98 -21.17 -31.97
C ARG A 60 4.41 -20.65 -30.67
N VAL A 61 5.08 -20.97 -29.57
CA VAL A 61 4.75 -20.51 -28.23
C VAL A 61 5.97 -19.81 -27.66
N ASP A 62 5.77 -18.59 -27.16
CA ASP A 62 6.78 -17.82 -26.45
C ASP A 62 6.77 -18.20 -24.98
N LEU A 63 7.94 -18.47 -24.38
CA LEU A 63 8.09 -18.86 -22.96
C LEU A 63 8.46 -17.70 -22.04
N ARG A 64 8.63 -16.50 -22.59
CA ARG A 64 8.91 -15.31 -21.78
C ARG A 64 7.73 -14.92 -20.93
N ILE A 65 8.01 -14.13 -19.90
CA ILE A 65 6.95 -13.55 -19.09
C ILE A 65 6.18 -12.56 -19.95
N VAL A 66 4.87 -12.75 -20.00
CA VAL A 66 3.91 -11.84 -20.61
C VAL A 66 3.28 -11.02 -19.50
N VAL A 67 3.17 -9.73 -19.74
CA VAL A 67 2.48 -8.78 -18.86
C VAL A 67 1.13 -8.48 -19.50
N ASP A 68 0.06 -8.81 -18.78
CA ASP A 68 -1.30 -8.55 -19.24
C ASP A 68 -2.04 -7.65 -18.26
N GLU A 69 -2.67 -6.60 -18.78
CA GLU A 69 -3.43 -5.65 -17.97
C GLU A 69 -4.88 -6.09 -17.88
N VAL A 70 -5.31 -6.45 -16.67
CA VAL A 70 -6.71 -6.78 -16.39
C VAL A 70 -7.50 -5.47 -16.33
N PRO A 71 -8.48 -5.28 -17.22
CA PRO A 71 -9.30 -4.08 -17.26
C PRO A 71 -10.07 -3.91 -15.95
N SER A 72 -10.45 -2.67 -15.65
CA SER A 72 -11.19 -2.33 -14.44
C SER A 72 -12.47 -3.15 -14.30
N GLN A 73 -12.63 -3.81 -13.15
CA GLN A 73 -13.77 -4.63 -12.79
C GLN A 73 -14.55 -3.97 -11.65
N ASP A 74 -15.89 -3.92 -11.81
CA ASP A 74 -16.77 -3.55 -10.70
C ASP A 74 -16.92 -4.75 -9.77
N VAL A 75 -16.55 -4.54 -8.51
CA VAL A 75 -16.58 -5.56 -7.46
C VAL A 75 -17.32 -5.00 -6.25
N ILE A 76 -18.10 -5.85 -5.61
CA ILE A 76 -18.72 -5.53 -4.31
C ILE A 76 -17.93 -6.27 -3.25
N SER A 77 -17.36 -5.52 -2.29
CA SER A 77 -16.63 -6.06 -1.15
C SER A 77 -17.55 -6.79 -0.17
N ARG A 78 -16.97 -7.50 0.78
CA ARG A 78 -17.71 -8.24 1.83
C ARG A 78 -18.58 -7.30 2.67
N ASP A 79 -18.12 -6.08 2.92
CA ASP A 79 -18.82 -5.00 3.63
C ASP A 79 -19.82 -4.21 2.75
N ASN A 80 -20.16 -4.77 1.57
CA ASN A 80 -21.15 -4.24 0.64
C ASN A 80 -20.82 -2.88 0.04
N VAL A 81 -19.55 -2.60 -0.17
CA VAL A 81 -19.05 -1.39 -0.85
C VAL A 81 -18.70 -1.72 -2.30
N SER A 82 -19.22 -0.93 -3.25
CA SER A 82 -18.87 -1.08 -4.67
C SER A 82 -17.54 -0.37 -4.95
N VAL A 83 -16.59 -1.10 -5.53
CA VAL A 83 -15.26 -0.62 -5.89
C VAL A 83 -14.91 -1.00 -7.32
N LYS A 84 -14.12 -0.18 -8.00
CA LYS A 84 -13.55 -0.51 -9.32
C LYS A 84 -12.09 -0.86 -9.15
N VAL A 85 -11.73 -2.08 -9.53
CA VAL A 85 -10.36 -2.57 -9.34
C VAL A 85 -9.75 -2.98 -10.66
N SER A 86 -8.55 -2.52 -10.94
CA SER A 86 -7.71 -2.98 -12.06
C SER A 86 -6.44 -3.63 -11.52
N ALA A 87 -5.93 -4.61 -12.24
CA ALA A 87 -4.74 -5.35 -11.87
C ALA A 87 -3.83 -5.61 -13.09
N VAL A 88 -2.60 -5.99 -12.81
CA VAL A 88 -1.65 -6.46 -13.81
C VAL A 88 -1.22 -7.86 -13.42
N ILE A 89 -1.23 -8.78 -14.37
CA ILE A 89 -0.79 -10.17 -14.18
C ILE A 89 0.48 -10.42 -14.98
N TYR A 90 1.41 -11.13 -14.35
CA TYR A 90 2.65 -11.58 -14.95
C TYR A 90 2.60 -13.10 -15.04
N TYR A 91 2.54 -13.63 -16.24
CA TYR A 91 2.49 -15.06 -16.46
C TYR A 91 3.43 -15.51 -17.58
N ARG A 92 3.76 -16.77 -17.60
CA ARG A 92 4.54 -17.40 -18.66
C ARG A 92 4.01 -18.79 -18.95
N VAL A 93 4.22 -19.24 -20.18
CA VAL A 93 3.96 -20.61 -20.55
C VAL A 93 5.14 -21.48 -20.08
N VAL A 94 4.84 -22.52 -19.30
CA VAL A 94 5.80 -23.52 -18.83
C VAL A 94 5.74 -24.75 -19.72
N ASP A 95 4.51 -25.16 -20.09
CA ASP A 95 4.26 -26.30 -20.96
C ASP A 95 3.53 -25.83 -22.22
N ALA A 96 4.28 -25.73 -23.32
CA ALA A 96 3.77 -25.28 -24.61
C ALA A 96 2.73 -26.24 -25.22
N GLU A 97 2.85 -27.55 -24.94
CA GLU A 97 1.89 -28.56 -25.40
C GLU A 97 0.52 -28.32 -24.78
N ARG A 98 0.45 -28.22 -23.44
CA ARG A 98 -0.79 -27.98 -22.72
C ARG A 98 -1.42 -26.66 -23.11
N ALA A 99 -0.63 -25.60 -23.26
CA ALA A 99 -1.10 -24.27 -23.61
C ALA A 99 -1.81 -24.22 -24.97
N VAL A 100 -1.37 -25.06 -25.93
CA VAL A 100 -1.95 -25.10 -27.29
C VAL A 100 -3.08 -26.12 -27.42
N ILE A 101 -2.98 -27.26 -26.70
CA ILE A 101 -3.96 -28.36 -26.86
C ILE A 101 -5.15 -28.17 -25.92
N GLN A 102 -4.92 -27.72 -24.69
CA GLN A 102 -5.99 -27.62 -23.69
C GLN A 102 -6.86 -26.36 -23.85
N VAL A 103 -6.31 -25.29 -24.43
CA VAL A 103 -7.01 -24.00 -24.55
C VAL A 103 -6.80 -23.42 -25.95
N ALA A 104 -7.89 -23.06 -26.60
CA ALA A 104 -7.84 -22.54 -27.99
C ALA A 104 -7.09 -21.18 -28.09
N ALA A 105 -7.27 -20.30 -27.10
CA ALA A 105 -6.63 -18.98 -27.05
C ALA A 105 -6.20 -18.70 -25.60
N TYR A 106 -5.09 -19.28 -25.18
CA TYR A 106 -4.62 -19.24 -23.79
C TYR A 106 -4.43 -17.83 -23.25
N MET A 107 -4.00 -16.87 -24.07
CA MET A 107 -3.86 -15.46 -23.65
C MET A 107 -5.22 -14.87 -23.22
N GLN A 108 -6.24 -15.01 -24.08
CA GLN A 108 -7.57 -14.49 -23.78
C GLN A 108 -8.23 -15.23 -22.62
N ALA A 109 -8.06 -16.55 -22.57
CA ALA A 109 -8.60 -17.37 -21.49
C ALA A 109 -7.98 -16.98 -20.14
N THR A 110 -6.66 -16.75 -20.08
CA THR A 110 -5.97 -16.30 -18.87
C THR A 110 -6.44 -14.91 -18.44
N SER A 111 -6.62 -13.98 -19.38
CA SER A 111 -7.15 -12.65 -19.11
C SER A 111 -8.57 -12.67 -18.55
N GLN A 112 -9.46 -13.46 -19.13
CA GLN A 112 -10.84 -13.63 -18.65
C GLN A 112 -10.89 -14.33 -17.29
N LEU A 113 -10.05 -15.34 -17.10
CA LEU A 113 -9.94 -16.02 -15.81
C LEU A 113 -9.46 -15.05 -14.73
N ALA A 114 -8.48 -14.20 -15.04
CA ALA A 114 -7.99 -13.19 -14.11
C ALA A 114 -9.10 -12.21 -13.70
N GLN A 115 -9.93 -11.75 -14.65
CA GLN A 115 -11.05 -10.87 -14.33
C GLN A 115 -12.07 -11.51 -13.37
N THR A 116 -12.41 -12.77 -13.62
CA THR A 116 -13.38 -13.50 -12.78
C THR A 116 -12.80 -13.85 -11.40
N THR A 117 -11.52 -14.23 -11.36
CA THR A 117 -10.83 -14.55 -10.11
C THR A 117 -10.62 -13.30 -9.26
N LEU A 118 -10.22 -12.19 -9.88
CA LEU A 118 -10.10 -10.88 -9.21
C LEU A 118 -11.42 -10.53 -8.51
N ARG A 119 -12.56 -10.61 -9.23
CA ARG A 119 -13.88 -10.35 -8.65
C ARG A 119 -14.22 -11.31 -7.51
N SER A 120 -13.93 -12.60 -7.68
CA SER A 120 -14.23 -13.63 -6.69
C SER A 120 -13.40 -13.50 -5.42
N VAL A 121 -12.11 -13.19 -5.52
CA VAL A 121 -11.22 -13.03 -4.37
C VAL A 121 -11.54 -11.74 -3.64
N LEU A 122 -11.61 -10.61 -4.35
CA LEU A 122 -11.89 -9.31 -3.73
C LEU A 122 -13.27 -9.25 -3.06
N GLY A 123 -14.28 -9.93 -3.61
CA GLY A 123 -15.60 -10.03 -2.98
C GLY A 123 -15.64 -10.76 -1.63
N LYS A 124 -14.55 -11.41 -1.22
CA LYS A 124 -14.41 -12.07 0.09
C LYS A 124 -13.74 -11.21 1.15
N HIS A 125 -13.15 -10.08 0.74
CA HIS A 125 -12.40 -9.17 1.62
C HIS A 125 -13.17 -7.89 1.87
N ASP A 126 -12.89 -7.26 3.02
CA ASP A 126 -13.42 -5.94 3.35
C ASP A 126 -12.64 -4.85 2.64
N LEU A 127 -13.24 -3.67 2.50
CA LEU A 127 -12.59 -2.52 1.87
C LEU A 127 -11.29 -2.14 2.58
N ASP A 128 -11.28 -2.15 3.92
CA ASP A 128 -10.09 -1.81 4.70
C ASP A 128 -8.94 -2.79 4.44
N GLU A 129 -9.22 -4.09 4.30
CA GLU A 129 -8.22 -5.10 3.90
C GLU A 129 -7.67 -4.83 2.50
N MET A 130 -8.55 -4.45 1.54
CA MET A 130 -8.16 -4.15 0.17
C MET A 130 -7.23 -2.92 0.08
N LEU A 131 -7.37 -1.97 0.99
CA LEU A 131 -6.55 -0.76 1.01
C LEU A 131 -5.25 -0.93 1.80
N ALA A 132 -5.28 -1.69 2.91
CA ALA A 132 -4.18 -1.83 3.86
C ALA A 132 -3.28 -3.06 3.59
N GLU A 133 -3.86 -4.20 3.14
CA GLU A 133 -3.18 -5.49 3.02
C GLU A 133 -3.05 -5.96 1.56
N ARG A 134 -2.61 -5.07 0.67
CA ARG A 134 -2.51 -5.36 -0.78
C ARG A 134 -1.64 -6.56 -1.10
N ASP A 135 -0.53 -6.76 -0.39
CA ASP A 135 0.40 -7.85 -0.63
C ASP A 135 -0.23 -9.21 -0.38
N LYS A 136 -1.07 -9.31 0.65
CA LYS A 136 -1.83 -10.53 0.95
C LYS A 136 -2.85 -10.82 -0.16
N LEU A 137 -3.59 -9.80 -0.59
CA LEU A 137 -4.55 -9.92 -1.69
C LEU A 137 -3.88 -10.32 -3.01
N ASN A 138 -2.73 -9.72 -3.33
CA ASN A 138 -1.94 -10.09 -4.51
C ASN A 138 -1.57 -11.58 -4.47
N THR A 139 -1.14 -12.09 -3.30
CA THR A 139 -0.81 -13.49 -3.10
C THR A 139 -2.02 -14.39 -3.23
N ASP A 140 -3.16 -14.04 -2.62
CA ASP A 140 -4.39 -14.83 -2.68
C ASP A 140 -4.93 -14.93 -4.11
N ILE A 141 -4.86 -13.83 -4.88
CA ILE A 141 -5.25 -13.79 -6.29
C ILE A 141 -4.28 -14.62 -7.13
N GLN A 142 -2.97 -14.49 -6.89
CA GLN A 142 -1.94 -15.26 -7.58
C GLN A 142 -2.13 -16.76 -7.36
N ASP A 143 -2.31 -17.20 -6.13
CA ASP A 143 -2.52 -18.62 -5.77
C ASP A 143 -3.80 -19.17 -6.41
N ALA A 144 -4.87 -18.39 -6.42
CA ALA A 144 -6.12 -18.79 -7.03
C ALA A 144 -6.01 -18.92 -8.55
N LEU A 145 -5.28 -18.02 -9.21
CA LEU A 145 -5.02 -18.08 -10.64
C LEU A 145 -4.07 -19.20 -11.01
N ASP A 146 -2.96 -19.35 -10.31
CA ASP A 146 -1.93 -20.37 -10.59
C ASP A 146 -2.53 -21.78 -10.54
N LYS A 147 -3.36 -22.07 -9.54
CA LYS A 147 -4.09 -23.35 -9.44
C LYS A 147 -4.98 -23.64 -10.62
N GLN A 148 -5.63 -22.62 -11.21
CA GLN A 148 -6.54 -22.80 -12.32
C GLN A 148 -5.81 -22.86 -13.67
N THR A 149 -4.70 -22.15 -13.81
CA THR A 149 -3.91 -22.09 -15.05
C THR A 149 -2.90 -23.23 -15.17
N ASP A 150 -2.58 -23.93 -14.08
CA ASP A 150 -1.65 -25.07 -14.08
C ASP A 150 -2.09 -26.20 -15.05
N ALA A 151 -3.40 -26.45 -15.13
CA ALA A 151 -3.96 -27.40 -16.10
C ALA A 151 -3.65 -27.04 -17.54
N TRP A 152 -3.47 -25.76 -17.84
CA TRP A 152 -3.13 -25.23 -19.18
C TRP A 152 -1.62 -25.12 -19.42
N GLY A 153 -0.79 -25.50 -18.43
CA GLY A 153 0.65 -25.35 -18.51
C GLY A 153 1.14 -23.89 -18.46
N ILE A 154 0.36 -23.02 -17.84
CA ILE A 154 0.65 -21.61 -17.65
C ILE A 154 0.94 -21.37 -16.17
N LYS A 155 2.04 -20.69 -15.87
CA LYS A 155 2.39 -20.28 -14.52
C LYS A 155 2.23 -18.80 -14.32
N VAL A 156 1.43 -18.42 -13.34
CA VAL A 156 1.29 -17.02 -12.90
C VAL A 156 2.43 -16.71 -11.92
N SER A 157 3.32 -15.81 -12.35
CA SER A 157 4.51 -15.45 -11.57
C SER A 157 4.23 -14.40 -10.53
N ASN A 158 3.36 -13.43 -10.85
CA ASN A 158 2.98 -12.35 -9.95
C ASN A 158 1.63 -11.76 -10.37
N VAL A 159 0.91 -11.20 -9.40
CA VAL A 159 -0.29 -10.40 -9.62
C VAL A 159 -0.15 -9.12 -8.80
N GLU A 160 -0.45 -7.99 -9.39
CA GLU A 160 -0.39 -6.69 -8.73
C GLU A 160 -1.68 -5.90 -8.95
N ILE A 161 -2.32 -5.49 -7.88
CA ILE A 161 -3.45 -4.57 -7.92
C ILE A 161 -2.91 -3.18 -8.29
N LYS A 162 -3.30 -2.68 -9.47
CA LYS A 162 -2.86 -1.39 -10.01
C LYS A 162 -3.59 -0.22 -9.36
N ARG A 163 -4.94 -0.30 -9.31
CA ARG A 163 -5.79 0.78 -8.81
C ARG A 163 -7.05 0.22 -8.18
N ILE A 164 -7.49 0.89 -7.13
CA ILE A 164 -8.78 0.68 -6.48
C ILE A 164 -9.48 2.03 -6.48
N ASP A 165 -10.52 2.18 -7.28
CA ASP A 165 -11.30 3.40 -7.40
C ASP A 165 -12.60 3.24 -6.61
N LEU A 166 -12.89 4.21 -5.76
CA LEU A 166 -14.09 4.27 -4.91
C LEU A 166 -15.06 5.32 -5.45
N ASP A 167 -16.32 5.17 -5.14
CA ASP A 167 -17.31 6.21 -5.39
C ASP A 167 -17.03 7.47 -4.57
N ASP A 168 -17.27 8.65 -5.15
CA ASP A 168 -17.02 9.94 -4.50
C ASP A 168 -17.75 10.11 -3.17
N SER A 169 -18.92 9.50 -3.01
CA SER A 169 -19.69 9.51 -1.78
C SER A 169 -18.98 8.76 -0.67
N MET A 170 -18.35 7.62 -0.99
CA MET A 170 -17.59 6.79 -0.07
C MET A 170 -16.28 7.48 0.30
N ILE A 171 -15.57 8.07 -0.67
CA ILE A 171 -14.35 8.85 -0.39
C ILE A 171 -14.64 9.93 0.64
N ARG A 172 -15.75 10.66 0.49
CA ARG A 172 -16.15 11.69 1.47
C ARG A 172 -16.54 11.10 2.83
N ALA A 173 -17.12 9.90 2.86
CA ALA A 173 -17.47 9.23 4.12
C ALA A 173 -16.22 8.79 4.88
N ILE A 174 -15.28 8.15 4.20
CA ILE A 174 -13.98 7.73 4.75
C ILE A 174 -13.17 8.94 5.25
N ALA A 175 -13.16 10.03 4.48
CA ALA A 175 -12.48 11.26 4.88
C ALA A 175 -13.05 11.83 6.20
N ARG A 176 -14.38 11.90 6.35
CA ARG A 176 -15.02 12.34 7.60
C ARG A 176 -14.71 11.40 8.76
N GLN A 177 -14.74 10.11 8.55
CA GLN A 177 -14.40 9.12 9.57
C GLN A 177 -12.94 9.27 10.03
N ALA A 178 -12.00 9.40 9.06
CA ALA A 178 -10.58 9.60 9.35
C ALA A 178 -10.32 10.91 10.11
N GLU A 179 -11.04 12.00 9.77
CA GLU A 179 -10.96 13.29 10.47
C GLU A 179 -11.48 13.17 11.90
N ALA A 180 -12.63 12.51 12.10
CA ALA A 180 -13.19 12.28 13.44
C ALA A 180 -12.24 11.43 14.31
N GLU A 181 -11.65 10.38 13.76
CA GLU A 181 -10.68 9.54 14.48
C GLU A 181 -9.38 10.30 14.81
N ARG A 182 -8.87 11.11 13.88
CA ARG A 182 -7.72 12.00 14.16
C ARG A 182 -8.04 13.01 15.25
N SER A 183 -9.24 13.62 15.21
CA SER A 183 -9.70 14.55 16.25
C SER A 183 -9.82 13.86 17.61
N ARG A 184 -10.38 12.65 17.64
CA ARG A 184 -10.45 11.84 18.86
C ARG A 184 -9.07 11.55 19.44
N ARG A 185 -8.13 11.08 18.61
CA ARG A 185 -6.74 10.81 19.03
C ARG A 185 -6.04 12.06 19.53
N ALA A 186 -6.19 13.18 18.81
CA ALA A 186 -5.60 14.45 19.23
C ALA A 186 -6.11 14.89 20.61
N LYS A 187 -7.42 14.74 20.90
CA LYS A 187 -7.99 15.04 22.21
C LYS A 187 -7.41 14.15 23.31
N ILE A 188 -7.23 12.85 23.05
CA ILE A 188 -6.63 11.91 24.01
C ILE A 188 -5.18 12.31 24.30
N ILE A 189 -4.37 12.52 23.24
CA ILE A 189 -2.96 12.91 23.37
C ILE A 189 -2.83 14.25 24.11
N ASN A 190 -3.69 15.22 23.82
CA ASN A 190 -3.69 16.51 24.54
C ASN A 190 -4.03 16.31 26.02
N ALA A 191 -5.08 15.53 26.35
CA ALA A 191 -5.46 15.26 27.72
C ALA A 191 -4.37 14.50 28.50
N GLU A 192 -3.73 13.51 27.88
CA GLU A 192 -2.57 12.80 28.45
C GLU A 192 -1.39 13.76 28.66
N GLY A 193 -1.12 14.64 27.69
CA GLY A 193 -0.10 15.67 27.79
C GLY A 193 -0.36 16.66 28.93
N GLU A 194 -1.61 17.14 29.07
CA GLU A 194 -2.02 18.00 30.17
C GLU A 194 -1.89 17.30 31.54
N GLN A 195 -2.29 16.03 31.62
CA GLN A 195 -2.13 15.24 32.84
C GLN A 195 -0.65 15.09 33.22
N GLN A 196 0.23 14.73 32.27
CA GLN A 196 1.65 14.60 32.51
C GLN A 196 2.28 15.95 32.90
N ALA A 197 1.90 17.03 32.21
CA ALA A 197 2.36 18.38 32.53
C ALA A 197 1.91 18.80 33.93
N ALA A 198 0.64 18.59 34.31
CA ALA A 198 0.11 18.88 35.64
C ALA A 198 0.87 18.08 36.72
N GLN A 199 1.14 16.81 36.50
CA GLN A 199 1.90 15.99 37.42
C GLN A 199 3.32 16.53 37.60
N LYS A 200 4.00 16.91 36.51
CA LYS A 200 5.34 17.52 36.58
C LYS A 200 5.34 18.87 37.25
N LEU A 201 4.30 19.68 37.09
CA LEU A 201 4.13 20.94 37.80
C LEU A 201 3.94 20.72 39.30
N VAL A 202 3.15 19.73 39.73
CA VAL A 202 2.98 19.36 41.12
C VAL A 202 4.31 18.89 41.73
N GLU A 203 5.04 18.00 41.06
CA GLU A 203 6.37 17.56 41.49
C GLU A 203 7.33 18.75 41.66
N ALA A 204 7.36 19.66 40.66
CA ALA A 204 8.19 20.86 40.73
C ALA A 204 7.81 21.80 41.89
N ALA A 205 6.51 22.00 42.11
CA ALA A 205 5.98 22.80 43.21
C ALA A 205 6.35 22.19 44.56
N GLN A 206 6.26 20.87 44.74
CA GLN A 206 6.67 20.18 45.95
C GLN A 206 8.20 20.34 46.24
N MET A 207 9.00 20.33 45.19
CA MET A 207 10.49 20.57 45.33
C MET A 207 10.81 22.02 45.74
N LEU A 208 10.00 22.99 45.30
CA LEU A 208 10.21 24.42 45.58
C LEU A 208 9.56 24.85 46.90
N ALA A 209 8.56 24.13 47.40
CA ALA A 209 7.79 24.47 48.61
C ALA A 209 8.65 24.67 49.87
N PRO A 210 9.75 23.88 50.13
CA PRO A 210 10.63 24.07 51.31
C PRO A 210 11.39 25.40 51.31
N VAL A 211 11.56 26.05 50.16
CA VAL A 211 12.37 27.27 49.99
C VAL A 211 11.50 28.42 49.48
N PRO A 212 10.94 29.29 50.32
CA PRO A 212 10.04 30.37 49.89
C PRO A 212 10.62 31.32 48.85
N GLN A 213 11.97 31.56 48.90
CA GLN A 213 12.65 32.40 47.92
C GLN A 213 12.71 31.76 46.51
N ALA A 214 12.69 30.43 46.42
CA ALA A 214 12.70 29.73 45.15
C ALA A 214 11.38 29.93 44.37
N MET A 215 10.26 30.01 45.06
CA MET A 215 8.97 30.33 44.44
C MET A 215 8.94 31.76 43.89
N GLN A 216 9.52 32.73 44.59
CA GLN A 216 9.62 34.10 44.10
C GLN A 216 10.50 34.19 42.82
N LEU A 217 11.63 33.49 42.81
CA LEU A 217 12.50 33.43 41.66
C LEU A 217 11.82 32.76 40.46
N ARG A 218 11.06 31.70 40.71
CA ARG A 218 10.26 31.02 39.64
C ARG A 218 9.19 31.95 39.07
N TYR A 219 8.49 32.68 39.94
CA TYR A 219 7.51 33.67 39.51
C TYR A 219 8.12 34.77 38.64
N LEU A 220 9.26 35.32 39.05
CA LEU A 220 10.01 36.31 38.25
C LEU A 220 10.52 35.76 36.93
N ALA A 221 10.98 34.49 36.88
CA ALA A 221 11.40 33.84 35.67
C ALA A 221 10.24 33.65 34.68
N THR A 222 9.07 33.23 35.19
CA THR A 222 7.87 33.08 34.36
C THR A 222 7.36 34.42 33.82
N LEU A 223 7.44 35.48 34.65
CA LEU A 223 7.12 36.84 34.19
C LEU A 223 8.05 37.33 33.09
N PHE A 224 9.33 37.03 33.19
CA PHE A 224 10.31 37.36 32.15
C PHE A 224 10.07 36.61 30.85
N GLU A 225 9.63 35.35 30.93
CA GLU A 225 9.28 34.53 29.79
C GLU A 225 8.02 35.04 29.08
N ILE A 226 7.00 35.50 29.85
CA ILE A 226 5.78 36.09 29.31
C ILE A 226 6.02 37.48 28.72
N ALA A 227 6.91 38.26 29.33
CA ALA A 227 7.29 39.61 28.93
C ALA A 227 8.21 39.71 27.73
N GLY A 228 8.50 38.58 27.04
CA GLY A 228 9.41 38.47 25.90
C GLY A 228 9.27 39.59 24.86
N GLU A 229 10.30 39.83 24.07
CA GLU A 229 10.68 41.02 23.25
C GLU A 229 9.57 41.61 22.32
N ARG A 230 8.36 41.08 22.26
CA ARG A 230 7.28 41.48 21.31
C ARG A 230 5.93 41.76 21.95
N SER A 231 5.78 41.77 23.26
CA SER A 231 4.50 42.00 23.92
C SER A 231 4.29 43.47 24.30
N SER A 232 3.41 44.20 23.62
CA SER A 232 3.04 45.56 23.93
C SER A 232 2.03 45.68 25.11
N THR A 233 1.49 44.55 25.58
CA THR A 233 0.52 44.56 26.70
C THR A 233 0.83 43.39 27.60
N ILE A 234 1.20 43.66 28.87
CA ILE A 234 1.42 42.67 29.92
C ILE A 234 0.16 42.65 30.82
N VAL A 235 -0.59 41.56 30.76
CA VAL A 235 -1.68 41.32 31.74
C VAL A 235 -1.05 40.66 32.96
N PHE A 236 -1.01 41.37 34.08
CA PHE A 236 -0.44 40.94 35.33
C PHE A 236 -1.52 40.29 36.21
N PRO A 237 -1.57 38.95 36.34
CA PRO A 237 -2.44 38.32 37.33
C PRO A 237 -1.82 38.53 38.72
N PHE A 238 -2.35 39.50 39.50
CA PHE A 238 -1.90 39.74 40.86
C PHE A 238 -2.59 38.72 41.79
N PRO A 239 -1.82 37.86 42.51
CA PRO A 239 -2.44 36.92 43.45
C PRO A 239 -3.05 37.69 44.62
N ILE A 240 -4.37 37.52 44.80
CA ILE A 240 -5.13 38.22 45.86
C ILE A 240 -4.58 37.89 47.26
N ASP A 241 -4.00 36.72 47.46
CA ASP A 241 -3.43 36.27 48.72
C ASP A 241 -2.24 37.16 49.21
N LEU A 242 -1.48 37.77 48.28
CA LEU A 242 -0.42 38.70 48.60
C LEU A 242 -0.98 40.03 49.10
N MET A 243 -2.15 40.44 48.64
CA MET A 243 -2.81 41.64 49.14
C MET A 243 -3.39 41.44 50.54
N GLN A 244 -3.88 40.25 50.85
CA GLN A 244 -4.40 39.92 52.19
C GLN A 244 -3.27 39.90 53.21
N THR A 245 -2.14 39.29 52.91
CA THR A 245 -0.96 39.27 53.80
C THR A 245 -0.37 40.66 54.02
N TRP A 246 -0.51 41.56 53.08
CA TRP A 246 -0.08 42.97 53.21
C TRP A 246 -1.07 43.80 54.00
N ALA A 247 -2.36 43.61 53.77
CA ALA A 247 -3.43 44.25 54.52
C ALA A 247 -3.39 43.86 56.00
N ASP A 248 -3.17 42.60 56.33
CA ASP A 248 -3.05 42.10 57.72
C ASP A 248 -1.78 42.68 58.44
N ARG A 249 -0.69 42.94 57.74
CA ARG A 249 0.50 43.62 58.31
C ARG A 249 0.29 45.11 58.52
N VAL A 250 -0.53 45.76 57.74
CA VAL A 250 -0.83 47.19 57.86
C VAL A 250 -1.90 47.44 58.91
N SER A 251 -2.82 46.48 59.10
CA SER A 251 -3.90 46.57 60.05
C SER A 251 -3.56 46.09 61.46
N SER A 252 -2.38 45.53 61.70
CA SER A 252 -1.92 45.19 63.06
C SER A 252 -1.56 46.46 63.82
N PRO A 253 -2.31 46.89 64.85
CA PRO A 253 -1.97 48.06 65.67
C PRO A 253 -0.65 47.72 66.42
N ARG A 254 0.35 48.58 66.26
CA ARG A 254 1.51 48.61 67.20
C ARG A 254 0.97 48.91 68.59
N SER A 255 0.77 47.87 69.39
CA SER A 255 0.65 48.02 70.85
C SER A 255 1.99 48.49 71.36
N GLY A 256 2.15 49.84 71.38
CA GLY A 256 3.19 50.49 72.07
C GLY A 256 2.81 50.46 73.58
N GLU A 257 3.46 49.53 74.28
CA GLU A 257 3.44 49.50 75.74
C GLU A 257 4.26 50.69 76.24
N VAL A 258 3.52 51.72 76.76
CA VAL A 258 4.11 52.85 77.47
C VAL A 258 4.36 52.38 78.90
N PRO A 259 5.62 52.36 79.39
CA PRO A 259 5.89 52.01 80.77
C PRO A 259 5.33 53.13 81.71
N ALA A 260 4.50 52.77 82.69
CA ALA A 260 3.97 53.64 83.74
C ALA A 260 5.15 54.14 84.67
N PRO A 261 5.11 55.44 85.12
CA PRO A 261 6.12 55.97 86.05
C PRO A 261 5.93 55.37 87.44
N ARG A 262 6.99 54.95 88.10
CA ARG A 262 7.07 54.59 89.49
C ARG A 262 6.85 55.84 90.29
N ALA A 263 5.83 55.80 91.17
CA ALA A 263 5.71 56.73 92.26
C ALA A 263 6.60 56.30 93.44
N GLU A 264 7.57 57.13 93.76
CA GLU A 264 8.35 57.10 95.04
C GLU A 264 7.49 57.81 96.05
N GLY A 265 7.51 57.38 97.34
CA GLY A 265 7.38 58.24 98.49
C GLY A 265 6.40 57.80 99.56
N SER A 266 7.01 57.42 100.64
CA SER A 266 6.74 57.50 102.06
C SER A 266 6.15 56.26 102.70
#